data_65cccaec5e93865b5052880b9c4c0c06
#
_entry.id   65cccaec5e93865b5052880b9c4c0c06
#
_cell.length_a   1.000
_cell.length_b   1.000
_cell.length_c   1.000
_cell.angle_alpha   90.00
_cell.angle_beta   90.00
_cell.angle_gamma   90.00
#
_symmetry.space_group_name_H-M   'P 1'
#
loop_
_entity.id
_entity.type
_entity.pdbx_description
1 polymer ?
#
loop_
_entity_poly.entity_id
_entity_poly.type
_entity_poly.pdbx_seq_one_letter_code
_entity_poly.pdbx_strand_id
1 'polypeptide(L)'
;MRKLIFLFILMLTVGVATKAADVTFKASAPQAVVMGEQFRLTFTVNAEGRDLRVQEMPDFDVLMGPSQSTSYSSSWVNGKSTSETTVTYTYVLMPKKEGTFNIAPATIKVNGSNYTSNGLAIKVLPADKAGKQEAETTTASGAISNDRLFVKMDVSKRSVFEQEGFLVTFKVYSLENFSITGLKYPEFEGFLVQEVELPQEKQLTLENYNGRNYQSAVMRQVILYPQRSGKITIEGGKYDAVVRVRMQQAGGGSIFDSFFDSYRDVSKVLTTSPVTIDVKPLPSGKPASFSGAVGTFSMTADISSNNVKTDEAVTIKVKITGNGNVKLVKNPEVVFPNDFDVYDPKVEMDIKTT
;
A
#
# COMPACT_ATOMS: atom_id res chain seq x y z
N MET A 1 -28.26 -56.25 31.59
CA MET A 1 -28.88 -55.60 30.42
C MET A 1 -29.22 -54.11 30.64
N ARG A 2 -29.78 -53.69 31.77
CA ARG A 2 -30.10 -52.27 32.03
C ARG A 2 -28.91 -51.30 32.02
N LYS A 3 -27.70 -51.73 32.44
CA LYS A 3 -26.49 -50.89 32.45
C LYS A 3 -25.87 -50.72 31.06
N LEU A 4 -26.08 -51.63 30.14
CA LEU A 4 -25.61 -51.54 28.74
C LEU A 4 -26.42 -50.55 27.91
N ILE A 5 -27.73 -50.46 28.21
CA ILE A 5 -28.64 -49.51 27.53
C ILE A 5 -28.31 -48.07 27.93
N PHE A 6 -27.91 -47.81 29.19
CA PHE A 6 -27.49 -46.50 29.65
C PHE A 6 -26.17 -46.04 29.02
N LEU A 7 -25.25 -46.97 28.76
CA LEU A 7 -23.98 -46.66 28.08
C LEU A 7 -24.18 -46.33 26.59
N PHE A 8 -25.16 -46.96 25.94
CA PHE A 8 -25.51 -46.73 24.53
C PHE A 8 -26.24 -45.40 24.32
N ILE A 9 -27.05 -44.94 25.28
CA ILE A 9 -27.73 -43.65 25.26
C ILE A 9 -26.74 -42.50 25.54
N LEU A 10 -25.72 -42.73 26.37
CA LEU A 10 -24.67 -41.72 26.63
C LEU A 10 -23.70 -41.51 25.43
N MET A 11 -23.58 -42.51 24.53
CA MET A 11 -22.73 -42.45 23.33
C MET A 11 -23.43 -41.74 22.16
N LEU A 12 -24.74 -41.49 22.23
CA LEU A 12 -25.50 -40.82 21.15
C LEU A 12 -25.55 -39.27 21.27
N THR A 13 -24.97 -38.71 22.33
CA THR A 13 -24.93 -37.23 22.54
C THR A 13 -23.59 -36.59 22.26
N VAL A 14 -22.69 -37.24 21.49
CA VAL A 14 -21.58 -36.51 20.87
C VAL A 14 -22.17 -35.65 19.75
N GLY A 15 -22.72 -34.54 20.12
CA GLY A 15 -23.11 -33.49 19.18
C GLY A 15 -21.94 -33.14 18.30
N VAL A 16 -22.02 -33.49 17.03
CA VAL A 16 -21.11 -32.97 16.02
C VAL A 16 -21.29 -31.47 16.03
N ALA A 17 -20.40 -30.75 16.73
CA ALA A 17 -20.29 -29.30 16.60
C ALA A 17 -19.89 -29.04 15.17
N THR A 18 -20.83 -28.89 14.27
CA THR A 18 -20.59 -28.32 12.96
C THR A 18 -20.09 -26.89 13.22
N LYS A 19 -18.80 -26.64 13.00
CA LYS A 19 -18.30 -25.26 12.91
C LYS A 19 -19.11 -24.60 11.80
N ALA A 20 -20.06 -23.77 12.19
CA ALA A 20 -20.65 -22.83 11.26
C ALA A 20 -19.50 -21.97 10.69
N ALA A 21 -19.42 -21.87 9.37
CA ALA A 21 -18.45 -20.96 8.75
C ALA A 21 -18.68 -19.57 9.33
N ASP A 22 -17.58 -18.90 9.75
CA ASP A 22 -17.66 -17.55 10.29
C ASP A 22 -18.30 -16.62 9.24
N VAL A 23 -19.37 -15.94 9.65
CA VAL A 23 -20.03 -14.97 8.78
C VAL A 23 -19.12 -13.76 8.63
N THR A 24 -18.78 -13.45 7.38
CA THR A 24 -18.00 -12.26 7.03
C THR A 24 -18.87 -11.26 6.28
N PHE A 25 -18.83 -10.01 6.69
CA PHE A 25 -19.53 -8.92 6.02
C PHE A 25 -18.55 -7.79 5.73
N LYS A 26 -18.36 -7.47 4.44
CA LYS A 26 -17.32 -6.53 3.98
C LYS A 26 -17.90 -5.49 3.04
N ALA A 27 -17.43 -4.23 3.20
CA ALA A 27 -17.61 -3.14 2.25
C ALA A 27 -16.38 -3.03 1.34
N SER A 28 -16.60 -2.74 0.04
CA SER A 28 -15.55 -2.53 -0.94
C SER A 28 -15.93 -1.42 -1.93
N ALA A 29 -15.00 -0.56 -2.24
CA ALA A 29 -15.09 0.47 -3.27
C ALA A 29 -13.67 0.85 -3.75
N PRO A 30 -13.50 1.56 -4.89
CA PRO A 30 -12.23 2.14 -5.28
C PRO A 30 -11.70 3.09 -4.19
N GLN A 31 -10.40 3.02 -3.91
CA GLN A 31 -9.76 3.92 -2.92
C GLN A 31 -9.71 5.38 -3.40
N ALA A 32 -9.67 5.59 -4.72
CA ALA A 32 -9.73 6.90 -5.34
C ALA A 32 -10.71 6.88 -6.52
N VAL A 33 -11.44 7.98 -6.69
CA VAL A 33 -12.44 8.20 -7.73
C VAL A 33 -12.28 9.61 -8.28
N VAL A 34 -12.84 9.88 -9.46
CA VAL A 34 -12.76 11.20 -10.10
C VAL A 34 -14.06 11.97 -9.87
N MET A 35 -13.95 13.28 -9.64
CA MET A 35 -15.08 14.17 -9.51
C MET A 35 -15.99 14.12 -10.74
N GLY A 36 -17.30 13.90 -10.51
CA GLY A 36 -18.28 13.79 -11.60
C GLY A 36 -18.35 12.44 -12.29
N GLU A 37 -17.52 11.47 -11.89
CA GLU A 37 -17.59 10.09 -12.38
C GLU A 37 -18.30 9.19 -11.37
N GLN A 38 -19.08 8.24 -11.88
CA GLN A 38 -19.75 7.27 -11.04
C GLN A 38 -18.83 6.12 -10.66
N PHE A 39 -19.00 5.61 -9.44
CA PHE A 39 -18.28 4.42 -8.95
C PHE A 39 -19.23 3.46 -8.22
N ARG A 40 -18.77 2.23 -8.00
CA ARG A 40 -19.54 1.21 -7.30
C ARG A 40 -19.05 1.05 -5.86
N LEU A 41 -20.01 1.07 -4.92
CA LEU A 41 -19.84 0.63 -3.55
C LEU A 41 -20.56 -0.72 -3.39
N THR A 42 -19.87 -1.72 -2.90
CA THR A 42 -20.43 -3.05 -2.70
C THR A 42 -20.34 -3.46 -1.24
N PHE A 43 -21.39 -4.10 -0.74
CA PHE A 43 -21.40 -4.78 0.55
C PHE A 43 -21.62 -6.28 0.29
N THR A 44 -20.68 -7.10 0.70
CA THR A 44 -20.69 -8.55 0.44
C THR A 44 -20.72 -9.32 1.74
N VAL A 45 -21.66 -10.27 1.84
CA VAL A 45 -21.79 -11.20 2.97
C VAL A 45 -21.76 -12.65 2.46
N ASN A 46 -21.05 -13.53 3.16
CA ASN A 46 -20.90 -14.95 2.80
C ASN A 46 -22.04 -15.82 3.37
N ALA A 47 -23.23 -15.25 3.52
CA ALA A 47 -24.44 -15.91 4.00
C ALA A 47 -25.68 -15.19 3.50
N GLU A 48 -26.87 -15.81 3.63
CA GLU A 48 -28.13 -15.11 3.41
C GLU A 48 -28.36 -14.07 4.51
N GLY A 49 -28.32 -12.78 4.13
CA GLY A 49 -28.53 -11.66 5.03
C GLY A 49 -29.85 -10.93 4.76
N ARG A 50 -30.41 -10.29 5.80
CA ARG A 50 -31.60 -9.44 5.73
C ARG A 50 -31.34 -8.13 6.46
N ASP A 51 -32.22 -7.13 6.26
CA ASP A 51 -32.17 -5.85 6.97
C ASP A 51 -30.81 -5.14 6.83
N LEU A 52 -30.28 -5.04 5.59
CA LEU A 52 -29.10 -4.21 5.32
C LEU A 52 -29.41 -2.76 5.71
N ARG A 53 -28.60 -2.18 6.59
CA ARG A 53 -28.67 -0.77 6.98
C ARG A 53 -27.36 -0.09 6.63
N VAL A 54 -27.44 0.85 5.72
CA VAL A 54 -26.35 1.72 5.31
C VAL A 54 -26.63 3.11 5.85
N GLN A 55 -25.64 3.75 6.44
CA GLN A 55 -25.74 5.13 6.91
C GLN A 55 -25.81 6.10 5.72
N GLU A 56 -26.36 7.29 5.95
CA GLU A 56 -26.39 8.34 4.94
C GLU A 56 -24.97 8.70 4.47
N MET A 57 -24.83 8.93 3.19
CA MET A 57 -23.58 9.30 2.53
C MET A 57 -23.71 10.71 1.95
N PRO A 58 -23.69 11.77 2.80
CA PRO A 58 -24.02 13.13 2.37
C PRO A 58 -23.05 13.70 1.33
N ASP A 59 -21.82 13.17 1.25
CA ASP A 59 -20.78 13.62 0.33
C ASP A 59 -20.91 12.98 -1.06
N PHE A 60 -21.86 12.05 -1.23
CA PHE A 60 -22.10 11.32 -2.47
C PHE A 60 -23.56 11.38 -2.88
N ASP A 61 -23.83 11.47 -4.18
CA ASP A 61 -25.16 11.23 -4.74
C ASP A 61 -25.33 9.73 -4.97
N VAL A 62 -26.40 9.15 -4.45
CA VAL A 62 -26.77 7.76 -4.70
C VAL A 62 -27.56 7.71 -6.00
N LEU A 63 -26.92 7.30 -7.11
CA LEU A 63 -27.56 7.23 -8.42
C LEU A 63 -28.40 5.96 -8.57
N MET A 64 -27.98 4.85 -7.92
CA MET A 64 -28.68 3.58 -7.96
C MET A 64 -28.35 2.75 -6.71
N GLY A 65 -29.30 1.94 -6.23
CA GLY A 65 -29.05 0.91 -5.22
C GLY A 65 -29.99 0.93 -4.03
N PRO A 66 -29.89 -0.11 -3.19
CA PRO A 66 -29.06 -1.28 -3.41
C PRO A 66 -29.62 -2.23 -4.48
N SER A 67 -28.78 -2.69 -5.39
CA SER A 67 -29.05 -3.84 -6.25
C SER A 67 -28.46 -5.09 -5.61
N GLN A 68 -29.25 -6.14 -5.44
CA GLN A 68 -28.80 -7.39 -4.81
C GLN A 68 -28.50 -8.44 -5.87
N SER A 69 -27.37 -9.13 -5.71
CA SER A 69 -27.02 -10.33 -6.45
C SER A 69 -26.62 -11.44 -5.48
N THR A 70 -26.99 -12.67 -5.80
CA THR A 70 -26.65 -13.85 -5.00
C THR A 70 -25.88 -14.83 -5.87
N SER A 71 -24.73 -15.28 -5.38
CA SER A 71 -23.89 -16.29 -6.01
C SER A 71 -23.85 -17.54 -5.12
N TYR A 72 -24.02 -18.71 -5.73
CA TYR A 72 -23.89 -20.00 -5.07
C TYR A 72 -22.66 -20.71 -5.64
N SER A 73 -21.76 -21.11 -4.76
CA SER A 73 -20.58 -21.90 -5.12
C SER A 73 -20.62 -23.21 -4.35
N SER A 74 -20.41 -24.34 -5.05
CA SER A 74 -20.22 -25.61 -4.40
C SER A 74 -18.91 -26.24 -4.85
N SER A 75 -18.12 -26.71 -3.88
CA SER A 75 -16.84 -27.35 -4.14
C SER A 75 -16.85 -28.72 -3.49
N TRP A 76 -16.29 -29.70 -4.20
CA TRP A 76 -16.15 -31.06 -3.70
C TRP A 76 -14.66 -31.40 -3.62
N VAL A 77 -14.15 -31.55 -2.40
CA VAL A 77 -12.73 -31.90 -2.16
C VAL A 77 -12.68 -33.08 -1.18
N ASN A 78 -11.99 -34.16 -1.54
CA ASN A 78 -11.80 -35.34 -0.70
C ASN A 78 -13.09 -35.94 -0.12
N GLY A 79 -14.16 -36.01 -0.93
CA GLY A 79 -15.45 -36.61 -0.51
C GLY A 79 -16.30 -35.68 0.38
N LYS A 80 -15.87 -34.46 0.66
CA LYS A 80 -16.63 -33.46 1.39
C LYS A 80 -17.15 -32.39 0.43
N SER A 81 -18.47 -32.16 0.44
CA SER A 81 -19.10 -31.03 -0.27
C SER A 81 -19.15 -29.82 0.66
N THR A 82 -18.62 -28.70 0.21
CA THR A 82 -18.81 -27.39 0.83
C THR A 82 -19.66 -26.53 -0.10
N SER A 83 -20.73 -25.96 0.43
CA SER A 83 -21.59 -25.01 -0.28
C SER A 83 -21.43 -23.64 0.36
N GLU A 84 -21.14 -22.62 -0.46
CA GLU A 84 -20.98 -21.24 -0.03
C GLU A 84 -21.97 -20.36 -0.78
N THR A 85 -22.70 -19.54 -0.02
CA THR A 85 -23.63 -18.55 -0.55
C THR A 85 -23.05 -17.18 -0.31
N THR A 86 -22.89 -16.38 -1.35
CA THR A 86 -22.43 -15.00 -1.26
C THR A 86 -23.52 -14.07 -1.76
N VAL A 87 -23.90 -13.10 -0.93
CA VAL A 87 -24.84 -12.03 -1.31
C VAL A 87 -24.11 -10.72 -1.38
N THR A 88 -24.25 -10.02 -2.51
CA THR A 88 -23.63 -8.73 -2.77
C THR A 88 -24.71 -7.68 -3.02
N TYR A 89 -24.63 -6.57 -2.28
CA TYR A 89 -25.46 -5.39 -2.44
C TYR A 89 -24.61 -4.29 -3.10
N THR A 90 -25.05 -3.75 -4.22
CA THR A 90 -24.31 -2.78 -5.01
C THR A 90 -25.05 -1.45 -5.05
N TYR A 91 -24.34 -0.37 -4.71
CA TYR A 91 -24.73 1.01 -4.93
C TYR A 91 -23.89 1.61 -6.04
N VAL A 92 -24.47 2.49 -6.85
CA VAL A 92 -23.75 3.36 -7.75
C VAL A 92 -23.80 4.78 -7.20
N LEU A 93 -22.64 5.33 -6.95
CA LEU A 93 -22.45 6.63 -6.29
C LEU A 93 -21.73 7.59 -7.23
N MET A 94 -21.96 8.90 -7.03
CA MET A 94 -21.20 9.98 -7.67
C MET A 94 -20.75 10.98 -6.62
N PRO A 95 -19.47 11.38 -6.57
CA PRO A 95 -18.97 12.34 -5.58
C PRO A 95 -19.49 13.75 -5.88
N LYS A 96 -19.81 14.50 -4.81
CA LYS A 96 -20.31 15.89 -4.88
C LYS A 96 -19.21 16.93 -4.84
N LYS A 97 -18.05 16.60 -4.27
CA LYS A 97 -16.89 17.51 -4.10
C LYS A 97 -15.59 16.74 -4.00
N GLU A 98 -14.49 17.41 -4.29
CA GLU A 98 -13.12 16.90 -4.14
C GLU A 98 -12.72 16.78 -2.66
N GLY A 99 -11.85 15.83 -2.33
CA GLY A 99 -11.35 15.62 -0.97
C GLY A 99 -11.29 14.15 -0.58
N THR A 100 -11.14 13.88 0.73
CA THR A 100 -11.21 12.51 1.26
C THR A 100 -12.43 12.40 2.16
N PHE A 101 -13.28 11.42 1.87
CA PHE A 101 -14.55 11.20 2.57
C PHE A 101 -14.62 9.78 3.09
N ASN A 102 -15.26 9.63 4.25
CA ASN A 102 -15.44 8.34 4.89
C ASN A 102 -16.85 7.83 4.65
N ILE A 103 -16.95 6.56 4.24
CA ILE A 103 -18.21 5.81 4.25
C ILE A 103 -18.22 4.98 5.53
N ALA A 104 -19.24 5.18 6.34
CA ALA A 104 -19.38 4.51 7.62
C ALA A 104 -19.67 3.00 7.42
N PRO A 105 -19.34 2.15 8.41
CA PRO A 105 -19.71 0.73 8.39
C PRO A 105 -21.21 0.54 8.26
N ALA A 106 -21.62 -0.44 7.44
CA ALA A 106 -23.01 -0.89 7.33
C ALA A 106 -23.27 -2.06 8.27
N THR A 107 -24.53 -2.33 8.58
CA THR A 107 -24.96 -3.48 9.38
C THR A 107 -25.94 -4.36 8.61
N ILE A 108 -25.87 -5.67 8.83
CA ILE A 108 -26.76 -6.66 8.24
C ILE A 108 -27.11 -7.72 9.27
N LYS A 109 -28.33 -8.30 9.19
CA LYS A 109 -28.71 -9.43 10.02
C LYS A 109 -28.53 -10.75 9.28
N VAL A 110 -27.83 -11.70 9.91
CA VAL A 110 -27.69 -13.08 9.44
C VAL A 110 -28.09 -14.00 10.60
N ASN A 111 -29.03 -14.89 10.36
CA ASN A 111 -29.53 -15.83 11.38
C ASN A 111 -29.91 -15.18 12.72
N GLY A 112 -30.46 -13.95 12.67
CA GLY A 112 -30.89 -13.20 13.87
C GLY A 112 -29.77 -12.37 14.55
N SER A 113 -28.51 -12.56 14.18
CA SER A 113 -27.35 -11.80 14.69
C SER A 113 -26.96 -10.65 13.76
N ASN A 114 -26.50 -9.53 14.34
CA ASN A 114 -26.04 -8.39 13.57
C ASN A 114 -24.55 -8.51 13.24
N TYR A 115 -24.19 -8.25 12.00
CA TYR A 115 -22.82 -8.17 11.51
C TYR A 115 -22.55 -6.78 10.96
N THR A 116 -21.33 -6.29 11.18
CA THR A 116 -20.92 -4.94 10.80
C THR A 116 -19.77 -5.03 9.79
N SER A 117 -19.86 -4.26 8.71
CA SER A 117 -18.77 -4.17 7.72
C SER A 117 -17.63 -3.28 8.20
N ASN A 118 -16.51 -3.30 7.46
CA ASN A 118 -15.50 -2.25 7.58
C ASN A 118 -16.05 -0.91 7.08
N GLY A 119 -15.49 0.20 7.58
CA GLY A 119 -15.61 1.52 6.96
C GLY A 119 -14.64 1.67 5.80
N LEU A 120 -14.87 2.66 4.93
CA LEU A 120 -14.03 2.96 3.77
C LEU A 120 -13.67 4.45 3.76
N ALA A 121 -12.44 4.76 3.34
CA ALA A 121 -12.03 6.12 3.01
C ALA A 121 -11.89 6.23 1.49
N ILE A 122 -12.60 7.17 0.88
CA ILE A 122 -12.62 7.39 -0.57
C ILE A 122 -11.99 8.75 -0.85
N LYS A 123 -10.92 8.75 -1.65
CA LYS A 123 -10.27 9.97 -2.13
C LYS A 123 -10.92 10.40 -3.44
N VAL A 124 -11.55 11.57 -3.47
CA VAL A 124 -12.12 12.17 -4.66
C VAL A 124 -11.12 13.12 -5.30
N LEU A 125 -10.66 12.77 -6.48
CA LEU A 125 -9.70 13.53 -7.28
C LEU A 125 -10.42 14.55 -8.17
N PRO A 126 -9.75 15.66 -8.55
CA PRO A 126 -10.27 16.59 -9.55
C PRO A 126 -10.61 15.88 -10.86
N ALA A 127 -11.58 16.42 -11.60
CA ALA A 127 -11.79 16.02 -12.98
C ALA A 127 -10.55 16.35 -13.83
N ASP A 128 -10.29 15.54 -14.87
CA ASP A 128 -9.19 15.82 -15.79
C ASP A 128 -9.31 17.19 -16.43
N LYS A 129 -8.24 17.98 -16.39
CA LYS A 129 -8.17 19.28 -17.07
C LYS A 129 -8.10 19.14 -18.59
N ALA A 130 -7.53 18.04 -19.08
CA ALA A 130 -7.58 17.67 -20.48
C ALA A 130 -8.98 17.15 -20.77
N GLY A 131 -9.77 17.90 -21.53
CA GLY A 131 -11.14 17.54 -21.88
C GLY A 131 -11.22 16.14 -22.52
N LYS A 132 -12.41 15.53 -22.45
CA LYS A 132 -12.72 14.19 -22.99
C LYS A 132 -12.31 13.95 -24.45
N GLN A 133 -11.84 14.97 -25.16
CA GLN A 133 -11.55 14.94 -26.60
C GLN A 133 -10.15 14.40 -26.94
N GLU A 134 -9.22 14.24 -25.95
CA GLU A 134 -7.89 13.66 -26.17
C GLU A 134 -7.81 12.14 -25.97
N ALA A 135 -8.92 11.49 -25.65
CA ALA A 135 -8.95 10.03 -25.49
C ALA A 135 -8.67 9.25 -26.79
N GLU A 136 -8.60 9.91 -27.95
CA GLU A 136 -8.59 9.27 -29.27
C GLU A 136 -7.33 9.50 -30.12
N THR A 137 -6.30 10.18 -29.66
CA THR A 137 -5.09 10.35 -30.47
C THR A 137 -4.01 9.32 -30.15
N THR A 138 -4.24 8.08 -30.55
CA THR A 138 -3.14 7.29 -31.12
C THR A 138 -2.73 8.03 -32.40
N THR A 139 -1.51 8.61 -32.39
CA THR A 139 -0.94 9.15 -33.62
C THR A 139 -1.02 8.08 -34.70
N ALA A 140 -1.26 8.47 -35.98
CA ALA A 140 -1.34 7.55 -37.13
C ALA A 140 -0.12 6.62 -37.26
N SER A 141 0.97 6.86 -36.53
CA SER A 141 2.18 6.03 -36.44
C SER A 141 2.09 4.88 -35.39
N GLY A 142 1.01 4.82 -34.60
CA GLY A 142 0.86 3.81 -33.52
C GLY A 142 1.84 3.93 -32.35
N ALA A 143 2.55 5.07 -32.25
CA ALA A 143 3.45 5.33 -31.12
C ALA A 143 2.67 5.89 -29.93
N ILE A 144 2.96 5.38 -28.73
CA ILE A 144 2.39 5.87 -27.47
C ILE A 144 3.15 7.13 -27.05
N SER A 145 2.46 8.25 -26.86
CA SER A 145 3.09 9.50 -26.42
C SER A 145 3.63 9.37 -24.98
N ASN A 146 4.64 10.19 -24.64
CA ASN A 146 5.31 10.11 -23.35
C ASN A 146 4.46 10.61 -22.19
N ASP A 147 3.37 11.31 -22.43
CA ASP A 147 2.41 11.75 -21.44
C ASP A 147 1.35 10.67 -21.10
N ARG A 148 1.22 9.63 -21.91
CA ARG A 148 0.25 8.54 -21.67
C ARG A 148 0.81 7.41 -20.83
N LEU A 149 2.12 7.14 -20.92
CA LEU A 149 2.82 6.16 -20.09
C LEU A 149 4.26 6.64 -19.85
N PHE A 150 4.63 6.80 -18.59
CA PHE A 150 5.97 7.23 -18.17
C PHE A 150 6.32 6.68 -16.79
N VAL A 151 7.64 6.66 -16.50
CA VAL A 151 8.18 6.37 -15.17
C VAL A 151 8.81 7.64 -14.63
N LYS A 152 8.57 7.91 -13.36
CA LYS A 152 9.15 9.05 -12.64
C LYS A 152 10.05 8.56 -11.52
N MET A 153 11.21 9.20 -11.36
CA MET A 153 12.08 9.05 -10.20
C MET A 153 11.90 10.30 -9.32
N ASP A 154 11.29 10.11 -8.15
CA ASP A 154 11.07 11.14 -7.16
C ASP A 154 12.05 10.97 -6.01
N VAL A 155 12.62 12.09 -5.55
CA VAL A 155 13.51 12.15 -4.39
C VAL A 155 12.86 13.00 -3.29
N SER A 156 12.88 12.51 -2.05
CA SER A 156 12.27 13.24 -0.92
C SER A 156 13.02 14.52 -0.56
N LYS A 157 14.34 14.56 -0.83
CA LYS A 157 15.21 15.72 -0.59
C LYS A 157 16.24 15.87 -1.72
N ARG A 158 16.52 17.10 -2.12
CA ARG A 158 17.58 17.43 -3.11
C ARG A 158 18.85 18.01 -2.49
N SER A 159 18.80 18.35 -1.21
CA SER A 159 19.94 18.80 -0.42
C SER A 159 19.93 18.09 0.92
N VAL A 160 21.02 17.41 1.24
CA VAL A 160 21.17 16.56 2.44
C VAL A 160 22.60 16.69 2.95
N PHE A 161 22.86 16.28 4.18
CA PHE A 161 24.21 16.11 4.70
C PHE A 161 24.79 14.73 4.31
N GLU A 162 26.13 14.60 4.39
CA GLU A 162 26.76 13.27 4.35
C GLU A 162 26.09 12.34 5.37
N GLN A 163 25.84 11.07 5.00
CA GLN A 163 25.18 10.06 5.80
C GLN A 163 23.69 10.35 6.15
N GLU A 164 23.12 11.48 5.70
CA GLU A 164 21.69 11.73 5.88
C GLU A 164 20.89 10.95 4.86
N GLY A 165 19.98 10.09 5.35
CA GLY A 165 19.11 9.28 4.50
C GLY A 165 18.03 10.12 3.81
N PHE A 166 17.76 9.81 2.53
CA PHE A 166 16.61 10.33 1.78
C PHE A 166 16.00 9.24 0.93
N LEU A 167 14.68 9.33 0.73
CA LEU A 167 13.91 8.35 -0.02
C LEU A 167 13.97 8.65 -1.52
N VAL A 168 14.15 7.61 -2.33
CA VAL A 168 14.00 7.64 -3.78
C VAL A 168 12.91 6.67 -4.17
N THR A 169 11.92 7.15 -4.91
CA THR A 169 10.76 6.38 -5.35
C THR A 169 10.69 6.34 -6.87
N PHE A 170 10.63 5.14 -7.44
CA PHE A 170 10.33 4.94 -8.85
C PHE A 170 8.86 4.57 -8.99
N LYS A 171 8.11 5.42 -9.69
CA LYS A 171 6.67 5.27 -9.87
C LYS A 171 6.31 5.31 -11.35
N VAL A 172 5.50 4.37 -11.79
CA VAL A 172 4.91 4.37 -13.13
C VAL A 172 3.56 5.07 -13.10
N TYR A 173 3.27 5.82 -14.16
CA TYR A 173 2.00 6.48 -14.43
C TYR A 173 1.50 6.08 -15.80
N SER A 174 0.25 5.67 -15.91
CA SER A 174 -0.35 5.21 -17.16
C SER A 174 -1.81 5.63 -17.30
N LEU A 175 -2.18 5.97 -18.53
CA LEU A 175 -3.56 6.08 -18.99
C LEU A 175 -4.00 4.82 -19.74
N GLU A 176 -3.09 3.87 -19.97
CA GLU A 176 -3.27 2.69 -20.81
C GLU A 176 -3.10 1.41 -19.99
N ASN A 177 -3.63 0.31 -20.52
CA ASN A 177 -3.29 -1.02 -20.04
C ASN A 177 -1.87 -1.38 -20.49
N PHE A 178 -0.98 -1.69 -19.56
CA PHE A 178 0.42 -1.93 -19.83
C PHE A 178 0.98 -3.08 -19.03
N SER A 179 2.12 -3.61 -19.48
CA SER A 179 2.97 -4.55 -18.75
C SER A 179 4.42 -4.09 -18.83
N ILE A 180 5.13 -4.15 -17.72
CA ILE A 180 6.59 -3.92 -17.71
C ILE A 180 7.29 -5.24 -17.97
N THR A 181 8.10 -5.28 -19.02
CA THR A 181 8.79 -6.50 -19.48
C THR A 181 10.29 -6.47 -19.18
N GLY A 182 10.86 -5.28 -18.93
CA GLY A 182 12.26 -5.11 -18.56
C GLY A 182 12.45 -3.96 -17.59
N LEU A 183 13.36 -4.16 -16.61
CA LEU A 183 13.65 -3.18 -15.56
C LEU A 183 15.17 -3.00 -15.45
N LYS A 184 15.66 -1.81 -15.78
CA LYS A 184 17.05 -1.41 -15.49
C LYS A 184 17.04 -0.13 -14.67
N TYR A 185 17.14 -0.28 -13.37
CA TYR A 185 17.29 0.85 -12.45
C TYR A 185 18.68 1.44 -12.56
N PRO A 186 18.83 2.74 -12.21
CA PRO A 186 20.17 3.35 -12.13
C PRO A 186 21.03 2.70 -11.05
N GLU A 187 22.33 2.75 -11.25
CA GLU A 187 23.31 2.51 -10.21
C GLU A 187 23.37 3.73 -9.27
N PHE A 188 23.55 3.48 -7.98
CA PHE A 188 23.59 4.54 -6.98
C PHE A 188 25.03 4.79 -6.52
N GLU A 189 25.89 5.14 -7.45
CA GLU A 189 27.30 5.42 -7.15
C GLU A 189 27.44 6.56 -6.12
N GLY A 190 28.26 6.33 -5.09
CA GLY A 190 28.47 7.29 -4.00
C GLY A 190 27.41 7.27 -2.92
N PHE A 191 26.47 6.31 -2.96
CA PHE A 191 25.46 6.10 -1.93
C PHE A 191 25.51 4.67 -1.34
N LEU A 192 25.27 4.56 -0.05
CA LEU A 192 24.84 3.32 0.55
C LEU A 192 23.33 3.18 0.30
N VAL A 193 22.90 2.00 -0.15
CA VAL A 193 21.51 1.74 -0.55
C VAL A 193 20.83 0.84 0.48
N GLN A 194 19.66 1.23 0.92
CA GLN A 194 18.77 0.41 1.72
C GLN A 194 17.45 0.24 0.98
N GLU A 195 17.09 -1.00 0.66
CA GLU A 195 15.79 -1.31 0.03
C GLU A 195 14.65 -1.09 1.02
N VAL A 196 13.54 -0.56 0.50
CA VAL A 196 12.25 -0.50 1.21
C VAL A 196 11.38 -1.64 0.70
N GLU A 197 10.91 -2.48 1.61
CA GLU A 197 10.03 -3.56 1.25
C GLU A 197 8.68 -3.02 0.77
N LEU A 198 8.29 -3.42 -0.42
CA LEU A 198 6.99 -3.10 -1.02
C LEU A 198 6.09 -4.33 -0.98
N PRO A 199 4.75 -4.17 -0.94
CA PRO A 199 3.82 -5.27 -1.09
C PRO A 199 4.12 -6.06 -2.37
N GLN A 200 4.03 -7.40 -2.30
CA GLN A 200 4.28 -8.27 -3.45
C GLN A 200 3.28 -8.00 -4.58
N GLU A 201 2.02 -7.80 -4.23
CA GLU A 201 1.00 -7.39 -5.18
C GLU A 201 1.01 -5.86 -5.35
N LYS A 202 1.47 -5.40 -6.49
CA LYS A 202 1.45 -3.99 -6.84
C LYS A 202 0.05 -3.61 -7.31
N GLN A 203 -0.70 -2.97 -6.44
CA GLN A 203 -2.00 -2.42 -6.80
C GLN A 203 -1.81 -1.09 -7.53
N LEU A 204 -2.50 -0.97 -8.68
CA LEU A 204 -2.62 0.32 -9.36
C LEU A 204 -3.56 1.21 -8.55
N THR A 205 -3.13 2.43 -8.30
CA THR A 205 -3.92 3.47 -7.62
C THR A 205 -4.16 4.63 -8.56
N LEU A 206 -5.34 5.22 -8.49
CA LEU A 206 -5.65 6.42 -9.26
C LEU A 206 -5.03 7.65 -8.58
N GLU A 207 -4.24 8.42 -9.33
CA GLU A 207 -3.53 9.60 -8.83
C GLU A 207 -3.59 10.75 -9.84
N ASN A 208 -3.88 11.97 -9.35
CA ASN A 208 -3.80 13.16 -10.18
C ASN A 208 -2.35 13.66 -10.26
N TYR A 209 -1.82 13.74 -11.48
CA TYR A 209 -0.51 14.30 -11.76
C TYR A 209 -0.62 15.35 -12.88
N ASN A 210 -0.22 16.58 -12.58
CA ASN A 210 -0.31 17.73 -13.49
C ASN A 210 -1.71 17.98 -14.06
N GLY A 211 -2.77 17.70 -13.26
CA GLY A 211 -4.15 17.92 -13.66
C GLY A 211 -4.76 16.78 -14.51
N ARG A 212 -4.11 15.63 -14.58
CA ARG A 212 -4.56 14.43 -15.29
C ARG A 212 -4.55 13.22 -14.34
N ASN A 213 -5.55 12.36 -14.43
CA ASN A 213 -5.71 11.22 -13.54
C ASN A 213 -5.10 9.96 -14.16
N TYR A 214 -4.03 9.44 -13.57
CA TYR A 214 -3.30 8.27 -14.02
C TYR A 214 -3.52 7.09 -13.10
N GLN A 215 -3.55 5.90 -13.66
CA GLN A 215 -3.24 4.69 -12.91
C GLN A 215 -1.75 4.70 -12.58
N SER A 216 -1.39 4.59 -11.32
CA SER A 216 -0.01 4.66 -10.86
C SER A 216 0.34 3.49 -9.94
N ALA A 217 1.60 3.07 -9.96
CA ALA A 217 2.13 2.09 -9.03
C ALA A 217 3.57 2.42 -8.65
N VAL A 218 3.91 2.21 -7.39
CA VAL A 218 5.29 2.26 -6.93
C VAL A 218 6.00 0.99 -7.39
N MET A 219 7.06 1.15 -8.18
CA MET A 219 7.84 0.05 -8.74
C MET A 219 8.98 -0.37 -7.81
N ARG A 220 9.67 0.63 -7.24
CA ARG A 220 10.79 0.45 -6.30
C ARG A 220 10.90 1.65 -5.38
N GLN A 221 11.29 1.41 -4.13
CA GLN A 221 11.70 2.44 -3.19
C GLN A 221 13.01 2.08 -2.53
N VAL A 222 13.89 3.06 -2.39
CA VAL A 222 15.17 2.91 -1.70
C VAL A 222 15.46 4.12 -0.83
N ILE A 223 16.12 3.90 0.29
CA ILE A 223 16.74 4.98 1.07
C ILE A 223 18.21 5.02 0.67
N LEU A 224 18.67 6.19 0.27
CA LEU A 224 20.06 6.46 -0.10
C LEU A 224 20.74 7.28 0.98
N TYR A 225 21.95 6.86 1.36
CA TYR A 225 22.81 7.56 2.30
C TYR A 225 24.08 7.98 1.58
N PRO A 226 24.30 9.29 1.29
CA PRO A 226 25.49 9.73 0.58
C PRO A 226 26.77 9.51 1.40
N GLN A 227 27.80 9.01 0.72
CA GLN A 227 29.07 8.64 1.36
C GLN A 227 30.14 9.74 1.25
N ARG A 228 29.88 10.79 0.51
CA ARG A 228 30.77 11.94 0.32
C ARG A 228 29.96 13.20 0.09
N SER A 229 30.53 14.37 0.40
CA SER A 229 29.95 15.67 0.09
C SER A 229 30.17 16.05 -1.38
N GLY A 230 29.47 17.10 -1.80
CA GLY A 230 29.45 17.61 -3.17
C GLY A 230 28.20 17.21 -3.96
N LYS A 231 28.19 17.53 -5.23
CA LYS A 231 27.06 17.14 -6.11
C LYS A 231 27.25 15.71 -6.56
N ILE A 232 26.22 14.88 -6.32
CA ILE A 232 26.16 13.50 -6.77
C ILE A 232 24.91 13.36 -7.65
N THR A 233 25.07 12.86 -8.87
CA THR A 233 23.97 12.66 -9.81
C THR A 233 23.55 11.20 -9.78
N ILE A 234 22.25 10.96 -9.60
CA ILE A 234 21.60 9.67 -9.80
C ILE A 234 21.16 9.66 -11.26
N GLU A 235 21.72 8.74 -12.04
CA GLU A 235 21.41 8.61 -13.46
C GLU A 235 19.98 8.13 -13.71
N GLY A 236 19.52 8.22 -14.96
CA GLY A 236 18.20 7.74 -15.34
C GLY A 236 18.15 6.22 -15.45
N GLY A 237 17.02 5.62 -15.05
CA GLY A 237 16.71 4.22 -15.31
C GLY A 237 16.07 4.02 -16.69
N LYS A 238 16.06 2.78 -17.17
CA LYS A 238 15.43 2.36 -18.43
C LYS A 238 14.45 1.21 -18.16
N TYR A 239 13.25 1.30 -18.75
CA TYR A 239 12.19 0.34 -18.50
C TYR A 239 11.52 -0.01 -19.83
N ASP A 240 11.45 -1.30 -20.13
CA ASP A 240 10.77 -1.79 -21.32
C ASP A 240 9.31 -2.10 -20.95
N ALA A 241 8.37 -1.57 -21.72
CA ALA A 241 6.95 -1.74 -21.50
C ALA A 241 6.25 -2.19 -22.80
N VAL A 242 5.20 -2.97 -22.62
CA VAL A 242 4.24 -3.33 -23.68
C VAL A 242 2.90 -2.73 -23.31
N VAL A 243 2.34 -1.95 -24.20
CA VAL A 243 1.05 -1.27 -24.04
C VAL A 243 0.04 -1.89 -24.98
N ARG A 244 -1.11 -2.27 -24.43
CA ARG A 244 -2.22 -2.80 -25.20
C ARG A 244 -3.13 -1.64 -25.65
N VAL A 245 -3.11 -1.33 -26.94
CA VAL A 245 -3.94 -0.28 -27.54
C VAL A 245 -5.09 -0.86 -28.33
N ARG A 246 -6.26 -0.25 -28.21
CA ARG A 246 -7.42 -0.57 -29.01
C ARG A 246 -7.21 -0.02 -30.42
N MET A 247 -7.35 -0.84 -31.44
CA MET A 247 -7.30 -0.39 -32.83
C MET A 247 -8.67 0.19 -33.23
N GLN A 248 -8.69 1.46 -33.60
CA GLN A 248 -9.83 2.00 -34.33
C GLN A 248 -9.69 1.60 -35.78
N GLN A 249 -10.63 0.83 -36.27
CA GLN A 249 -10.71 0.54 -37.71
C GLN A 249 -11.21 1.79 -38.43
N ALA A 250 -10.32 2.43 -39.17
CA ALA A 250 -10.67 3.59 -40.00
C ALA A 250 -11.53 3.12 -41.20
N GLY A 251 -12.83 3.43 -41.15
CA GLY A 251 -13.69 3.50 -42.31
C GLY A 251 -14.24 2.19 -42.87
N GLY A 252 -15.56 1.99 -42.81
CA GLY A 252 -16.33 1.17 -43.76
C GLY A 252 -16.61 -0.29 -43.39
N GLY A 253 -16.54 -0.62 -42.09
CA GLY A 253 -16.91 -1.97 -41.63
C GLY A 253 -18.41 -2.17 -41.43
N SER A 254 -18.90 -3.36 -41.68
CA SER A 254 -20.25 -3.83 -41.37
C SER A 254 -20.53 -3.66 -39.86
N ILE A 255 -21.81 -3.47 -39.49
CA ILE A 255 -22.26 -3.44 -38.09
C ILE A 255 -21.85 -4.67 -37.27
N PHE A 256 -21.39 -5.74 -37.92
CA PHE A 256 -20.83 -6.94 -37.29
C PHE A 256 -19.34 -6.80 -36.91
N ASP A 257 -18.57 -5.90 -37.54
CA ASP A 257 -17.14 -5.69 -37.24
C ASP A 257 -16.92 -4.97 -35.90
N SER A 258 -17.95 -4.26 -35.40
CA SER A 258 -17.88 -3.62 -34.06
C SER A 258 -17.90 -4.61 -32.90
N PHE A 259 -18.18 -5.90 -33.11
CA PHE A 259 -18.15 -6.93 -32.07
C PHE A 259 -16.78 -7.55 -31.84
N PHE A 260 -15.80 -7.28 -32.71
CA PHE A 260 -14.42 -7.77 -32.54
C PHE A 260 -13.48 -6.60 -32.21
N ASP A 261 -13.35 -6.30 -30.92
CA ASP A 261 -12.32 -5.37 -30.41
C ASP A 261 -10.94 -5.90 -30.80
N SER A 262 -10.31 -5.29 -31.81
CA SER A 262 -8.93 -5.62 -32.17
C SER A 262 -7.99 -4.83 -31.28
N TYR A 263 -7.14 -5.52 -30.54
CA TYR A 263 -6.06 -4.93 -29.74
C TYR A 263 -4.72 -5.19 -30.40
N ARG A 264 -3.81 -4.23 -30.27
CA ARG A 264 -2.42 -4.37 -30.68
C ARG A 264 -1.51 -4.08 -29.50
N ASP A 265 -0.52 -4.92 -29.32
CA ASP A 265 0.54 -4.69 -28.34
C ASP A 265 1.65 -3.83 -28.99
N VAL A 266 1.98 -2.72 -28.33
CA VAL A 266 3.01 -1.77 -28.76
C VAL A 266 4.12 -1.73 -27.73
N SER A 267 5.34 -2.03 -28.14
CA SER A 267 6.52 -1.92 -27.28
C SER A 267 6.93 -0.47 -27.13
N LYS A 268 7.26 -0.07 -25.89
CA LYS A 268 7.73 1.27 -25.56
C LYS A 268 8.87 1.21 -24.54
N VAL A 269 9.93 1.98 -24.80
CA VAL A 269 11.02 2.19 -23.86
C VAL A 269 10.76 3.45 -23.08
N LEU A 270 10.75 3.35 -21.75
CA LEU A 270 10.58 4.47 -20.83
C LEU A 270 11.92 4.76 -20.14
N THR A 271 12.20 6.04 -19.94
CA THR A 271 13.41 6.48 -19.23
C THR A 271 13.03 7.48 -18.14
N THR A 272 13.75 7.47 -17.03
CA THR A 272 13.66 8.53 -16.03
C THR A 272 14.77 9.56 -16.24
N SER A 273 14.47 10.82 -15.94
CA SER A 273 15.49 11.88 -15.98
C SER A 273 16.47 11.72 -14.82
N PRO A 274 17.76 12.07 -15.00
CA PRO A 274 18.73 12.09 -13.92
C PRO A 274 18.38 13.14 -12.87
N VAL A 275 18.78 12.90 -11.62
CA VAL A 275 18.53 13.80 -10.49
C VAL A 275 19.84 14.05 -9.76
N THR A 276 20.21 15.32 -9.59
CA THR A 276 21.40 15.72 -8.83
C THR A 276 21.01 16.05 -7.40
N ILE A 277 21.76 15.46 -6.46
CA ILE A 277 21.66 15.68 -5.02
C ILE A 277 22.86 16.56 -4.58
N ASP A 278 22.56 17.63 -3.86
CA ASP A 278 23.55 18.51 -3.25
C ASP A 278 23.86 18.01 -1.83
N VAL A 279 25.01 17.37 -1.67
CA VAL A 279 25.43 16.77 -0.39
C VAL A 279 26.34 17.72 0.34
N LYS A 280 25.90 18.25 1.47
CA LYS A 280 26.64 19.13 2.36
C LYS A 280 27.61 18.33 3.23
N PRO A 281 28.81 18.82 3.48
CA PRO A 281 29.71 18.22 4.45
C PRO A 281 29.09 18.30 5.85
N LEU A 282 29.46 17.37 6.71
CA LEU A 282 29.06 17.44 8.11
C LEU A 282 29.64 18.72 8.75
N PRO A 283 28.93 19.32 9.74
CA PRO A 283 29.42 20.48 10.46
C PRO A 283 30.80 20.24 11.08
N SER A 284 31.65 21.26 11.09
CA SER A 284 32.96 21.23 11.74
C SER A 284 32.78 21.07 13.27
N GLY A 285 33.80 20.49 13.94
CA GLY A 285 33.80 20.35 15.38
C GLY A 285 33.01 19.14 15.92
N LYS A 286 32.84 18.10 15.09
CA LYS A 286 32.22 16.83 15.55
C LYS A 286 33.02 16.26 16.72
N PRO A 287 32.35 15.79 17.80
CA PRO A 287 33.04 15.20 18.95
C PRO A 287 33.74 13.89 18.58
N ALA A 288 34.75 13.48 19.35
CA ALA A 288 35.46 12.21 19.14
C ALA A 288 34.52 10.99 19.21
N SER A 289 33.45 11.07 20.01
CA SER A 289 32.41 10.06 20.14
C SER A 289 31.43 9.98 18.97
N PHE A 290 31.52 10.86 17.98
CA PHE A 290 30.61 10.83 16.82
C PHE A 290 30.78 9.55 16.03
N SER A 291 29.69 8.78 15.93
CA SER A 291 29.67 7.45 15.27
C SER A 291 29.31 7.49 13.78
N GLY A 292 28.94 8.65 13.24
CA GLY A 292 28.48 8.80 11.85
C GLY A 292 26.94 8.77 11.70
N ALA A 293 26.19 8.64 12.79
CA ALA A 293 24.73 8.70 12.74
C ALA A 293 24.27 10.14 12.46
N VAL A 294 23.54 10.33 11.37
CA VAL A 294 22.99 11.63 10.94
C VAL A 294 21.47 11.52 10.87
N GLY A 295 20.79 12.45 11.55
CA GLY A 295 19.34 12.47 11.66
C GLY A 295 18.87 13.27 12.86
N THR A 296 17.61 13.12 13.21
CA THR A 296 17.03 13.71 14.43
C THR A 296 16.85 12.60 15.44
N PHE A 297 17.55 12.70 16.57
CA PHE A 297 17.53 11.69 17.63
C PHE A 297 17.15 12.31 18.97
N SER A 298 16.50 11.54 19.82
CA SER A 298 16.26 11.81 21.21
C SER A 298 16.75 10.64 22.07
N MET A 299 17.25 10.94 23.26
CA MET A 299 17.73 9.94 24.20
C MET A 299 17.07 10.15 25.55
N THR A 300 16.61 9.07 26.17
CA THR A 300 16.14 9.02 27.55
C THR A 300 16.89 7.96 28.31
N ALA A 301 17.10 8.17 29.59
CA ALA A 301 17.72 7.20 30.50
C ALA A 301 16.87 7.05 31.73
N ASP A 302 16.55 5.83 32.07
CA ASP A 302 15.77 5.45 33.26
C ASP A 302 16.59 4.50 34.15
N ILE A 303 16.46 4.63 35.45
CA ILE A 303 17.08 3.77 36.44
C ILE A 303 16.01 2.99 37.21
N SER A 304 16.26 1.68 37.45
CA SER A 304 15.26 0.81 38.10
C SER A 304 14.99 1.20 39.57
N SER A 305 15.99 1.73 40.26
CA SER A 305 15.87 2.21 41.65
C SER A 305 16.96 3.21 41.96
N ASN A 306 16.61 4.27 42.70
CA ASN A 306 17.56 5.26 43.22
C ASN A 306 18.11 4.88 44.61
N ASN A 307 17.61 3.81 45.23
CA ASN A 307 17.95 3.39 46.57
C ASN A 307 18.07 1.87 46.59
N VAL A 308 19.28 1.37 46.72
CA VAL A 308 19.59 -0.06 46.67
C VAL A 308 20.51 -0.42 47.81
N LYS A 309 20.50 -1.67 48.22
CA LYS A 309 21.44 -2.23 49.18
C LYS A 309 22.69 -2.75 48.48
N THR A 310 23.75 -2.95 49.23
CA THR A 310 24.93 -3.68 48.73
C THR A 310 24.49 -5.04 48.19
N ASP A 311 25.08 -5.47 47.06
CA ASP A 311 24.78 -6.71 46.33
C ASP A 311 23.40 -6.73 45.62
N GLU A 312 22.68 -5.62 45.60
CA GLU A 312 21.48 -5.50 44.76
C GLU A 312 21.80 -4.94 43.36
N ALA A 313 21.27 -5.57 42.34
CA ALA A 313 21.46 -5.13 40.95
C ALA A 313 20.60 -3.90 40.58
N VAL A 314 21.22 -2.94 39.94
CA VAL A 314 20.56 -1.75 39.38
C VAL A 314 20.58 -1.84 37.86
N THR A 315 19.45 -1.64 37.23
CA THR A 315 19.37 -1.62 35.77
C THR A 315 19.20 -0.18 35.28
N ILE A 316 20.09 0.24 34.37
CA ILE A 316 19.96 1.50 33.64
C ILE A 316 19.49 1.16 32.25
N LYS A 317 18.34 1.74 31.86
CA LYS A 317 17.76 1.60 30.52
C LYS A 317 17.94 2.89 29.76
N VAL A 318 18.81 2.85 28.73
CA VAL A 318 18.98 3.96 27.77
C VAL A 318 18.17 3.65 26.54
N LYS A 319 17.27 4.56 26.15
CA LYS A 319 16.44 4.46 24.96
C LYS A 319 16.78 5.59 24.02
N ILE A 320 17.21 5.25 22.79
CA ILE A 320 17.47 6.18 21.70
C ILE A 320 16.37 6.01 20.66
N THR A 321 15.67 7.09 20.31
CA THR A 321 14.63 7.11 19.29
C THR A 321 14.91 8.22 18.29
N GLY A 322 14.57 8.02 17.02
CA GLY A 322 14.76 9.06 16.01
C GLY A 322 14.59 8.57 14.58
N ASN A 323 14.74 9.53 13.67
CA ASN A 323 14.73 9.31 12.23
C ASN A 323 16.12 9.62 11.67
N GLY A 324 16.68 8.71 10.86
CA GLY A 324 17.98 8.89 10.24
C GLY A 324 18.73 7.58 10.07
N ASN A 325 20.03 7.65 9.95
CA ASN A 325 20.87 6.47 9.83
C ASN A 325 21.10 5.80 11.20
N VAL A 326 20.03 5.22 11.75
CA VAL A 326 20.04 4.56 13.08
C VAL A 326 21.05 3.40 13.18
N LYS A 327 21.41 2.76 12.07
CA LYS A 327 22.39 1.67 12.05
C LYS A 327 23.81 2.13 12.44
N LEU A 328 24.09 3.42 12.34
CA LEU A 328 25.36 4.01 12.74
C LEU A 328 25.38 4.52 14.20
N VAL A 329 24.24 4.46 14.90
CA VAL A 329 24.19 4.77 16.32
C VAL A 329 24.96 3.70 17.07
N LYS A 330 26.01 4.09 17.79
CA LYS A 330 26.75 3.19 18.69
C LYS A 330 26.14 3.24 20.09
N ASN A 331 26.45 2.23 20.88
CA ASN A 331 26.12 2.25 22.29
C ASN A 331 26.78 3.46 22.95
N PRO A 332 26.02 4.26 23.72
CA PRO A 332 26.63 5.38 24.46
C PRO A 332 27.63 4.84 25.48
N GLU A 333 28.77 5.51 25.57
CA GLU A 333 29.75 5.25 26.61
C GLU A 333 29.20 5.81 27.92
N VAL A 334 29.00 4.94 28.92
CA VAL A 334 28.55 5.31 30.26
C VAL A 334 29.67 5.05 31.21
N VAL A 335 30.06 6.08 31.97
CA VAL A 335 31.06 5.95 33.03
C VAL A 335 30.33 5.68 34.34
N PHE A 336 30.63 4.56 34.96
CA PHE A 336 30.06 4.16 36.24
C PHE A 336 31.08 4.45 37.38
N PRO A 337 30.60 4.71 38.62
CA PRO A 337 31.46 4.75 39.79
C PRO A 337 32.20 3.42 39.98
N ASN A 338 33.43 3.48 40.53
CA ASN A 338 34.27 2.30 40.69
C ASN A 338 33.73 1.26 41.72
N ASP A 339 32.72 1.64 42.47
CA ASP A 339 32.08 0.79 43.49
C ASP A 339 30.97 -0.12 42.88
N PHE A 340 30.81 -0.08 41.59
CA PHE A 340 29.83 -0.92 40.86
C PHE A 340 30.54 -1.92 39.95
N ASP A 341 30.12 -3.18 40.03
CA ASP A 341 30.44 -4.17 39.00
C ASP A 341 29.51 -3.96 37.78
N VAL A 342 30.11 -3.70 36.61
CA VAL A 342 29.36 -3.38 35.39
C VAL A 342 29.26 -4.62 34.51
N TYR A 343 28.03 -4.98 34.14
CA TYR A 343 27.75 -6.07 33.22
C TYR A 343 27.58 -5.53 31.79
N ASP A 344 27.83 -6.39 30.78
CA ASP A 344 27.66 -6.05 29.40
C ASP A 344 26.20 -5.64 29.08
N PRO A 345 25.97 -4.56 28.29
CA PRO A 345 24.64 -4.10 28.00
C PRO A 345 23.92 -5.05 27.06
N LYS A 346 22.64 -5.34 27.32
CA LYS A 346 21.74 -5.99 26.40
C LYS A 346 21.23 -4.93 25.42
N VAL A 347 21.46 -5.12 24.11
CA VAL A 347 21.02 -4.20 23.06
C VAL A 347 19.82 -4.79 22.34
N GLU A 348 18.73 -4.01 22.24
CA GLU A 348 17.54 -4.33 21.45
C GLU A 348 17.37 -3.23 20.40
N MET A 349 17.15 -3.61 19.13
CA MET A 349 16.93 -2.67 18.04
C MET A 349 15.59 -2.96 17.36
N ASP A 350 14.75 -1.92 17.24
CA ASP A 350 13.52 -1.94 16.43
C ASP A 350 13.65 -0.86 15.36
N ILE A 351 14.11 -1.26 14.16
CA ILE A 351 14.31 -0.38 13.02
C ILE A 351 13.21 -0.63 12.00
N LYS A 352 12.37 0.38 11.76
CA LYS A 352 11.33 0.37 10.72
C LYS A 352 11.78 1.20 9.54
N THR A 353 11.64 0.64 8.36
CA THR A 353 11.82 1.36 7.10
C THR A 353 10.44 1.84 6.67
N THR A 354 10.13 3.11 6.91
CA THR A 354 8.83 3.75 6.56
C THR A 354 9.03 4.84 5.54
#